data_ae503b706d665d0c33e9562a2ee49ff8
#
_entry.id   ae503b706d665d0c33e9562a2ee49ff8
#
_cell.length_a   1.000
_cell.length_b   1.000
_cell.length_c   1.000
_cell.angle_alpha   90.00
_cell.angle_beta   90.00
_cell.angle_gamma   90.00
#
_symmetry.space_group_name_H-M   'P 1'
#
loop_
_entity.id
_entity.type
_entity.pdbx_description
1 polymer ?
#
loop_
_entity_poly.entity_id
_entity_poly.type
_entity_poly.pdbx_seq_one_letter_code
_entity_poly.pdbx_strand_id
1 'polypeptide(L)'
;MAGKLASSGGGKRGRHDVTADPNVIPFIDVMLVLLIIFMIAAPISSVDIEVDMPTSRIQPSKRPPRPTWISLTEGASGLEVYVMNDIVEINRLGEATYESVKTNTPQIANDDFEIKDQRIYIRADSGLEYRHVVRVMNRLQDKGFTKIGFVAEDRRS
;
A
#
# COMPACT_ATOMS: atom_id res chain seq x y z
N MET A 1 84.25 45.44 -58.10
CA MET A 1 83.81 46.16 -56.89
C MET A 1 82.42 45.72 -56.57
N ALA A 2 82.24 45.09 -55.41
CA ALA A 2 81.11 44.34 -55.03
C ALA A 2 80.09 45.23 -54.34
N GLY A 3 78.87 45.27 -54.89
CA GLY A 3 77.69 45.85 -54.20
C GLY A 3 76.85 44.77 -53.54
N LYS A 4 76.84 44.77 -52.24
CA LYS A 4 76.10 43.82 -51.42
C LYS A 4 74.68 44.34 -51.22
N LEU A 5 73.69 43.67 -51.83
CA LEU A 5 72.30 43.95 -51.64
C LEU A 5 71.88 43.37 -50.31
N ALA A 6 71.37 44.23 -49.41
CA ALA A 6 70.77 43.82 -48.13
C ALA A 6 69.41 43.19 -48.37
N SER A 7 69.23 41.96 -47.89
CA SER A 7 67.96 41.24 -47.85
C SER A 7 67.06 41.83 -46.77
N SER A 8 65.93 42.33 -47.21
CA SER A 8 64.87 42.80 -46.37
C SER A 8 64.22 41.61 -45.58
N GLY A 9 64.33 41.69 -44.27
CA GLY A 9 63.73 40.66 -43.40
C GLY A 9 62.23 40.69 -43.47
N GLY A 10 61.65 39.55 -43.83
CA GLY A 10 60.20 39.30 -43.77
C GLY A 10 59.70 39.23 -42.32
N GLY A 11 58.85 40.17 -42.00
CA GLY A 11 58.16 40.15 -40.71
C GLY A 11 57.30 38.88 -40.53
N LYS A 12 57.70 38.11 -39.56
CA LYS A 12 56.78 37.02 -39.04
C LYS A 12 55.57 37.69 -38.46
N ARG A 13 54.43 37.59 -39.17
CA ARG A 13 53.12 37.81 -38.57
C ARG A 13 52.93 36.77 -37.49
N GLY A 14 52.93 37.22 -36.24
CA GLY A 14 52.61 36.37 -35.10
C GLY A 14 51.26 35.76 -35.32
N ARG A 15 51.21 34.44 -35.51
CA ARG A 15 50.04 33.66 -35.38
C ARG A 15 49.74 33.66 -33.90
N HIS A 16 48.72 34.39 -33.49
CA HIS A 16 48.08 34.17 -32.16
C HIS A 16 47.41 32.83 -32.26
N ASP A 17 48.00 31.78 -31.71
CA ASP A 17 47.33 30.55 -31.42
C ASP A 17 46.35 30.85 -30.29
N VAL A 18 45.12 31.15 -30.66
CA VAL A 18 44.00 31.22 -29.70
C VAL A 18 43.71 29.77 -29.31
N THR A 19 44.37 29.30 -28.29
CA THR A 19 43.95 28.10 -27.56
C THR A 19 42.66 28.46 -26.83
N ALA A 20 41.56 28.34 -27.54
CA ALA A 20 40.25 28.34 -26.92
C ALA A 20 40.07 27.00 -26.20
N ASP A 21 40.57 26.91 -24.97
CA ASP A 21 40.22 25.82 -24.10
C ASP A 21 38.69 25.94 -23.80
N PRO A 22 37.89 25.03 -24.30
CA PRO A 22 36.45 25.10 -24.04
C PRO A 22 36.22 24.94 -22.54
N ASN A 23 35.65 25.97 -21.91
CA ASN A 23 35.27 25.88 -20.52
C ASN A 23 34.16 24.81 -20.38
N VAL A 24 34.54 23.63 -19.91
CA VAL A 24 33.64 22.49 -19.80
C VAL A 24 32.67 22.59 -18.58
N ILE A 25 32.94 23.54 -17.67
CA ILE A 25 32.15 23.71 -16.45
C ILE A 25 30.69 24.00 -16.76
N PRO A 26 30.32 24.97 -17.65
CA PRO A 26 28.91 25.19 -17.99
C PRO A 26 28.26 23.98 -18.68
N PHE A 27 29.05 23.21 -19.41
CA PHE A 27 28.57 22.03 -20.12
C PHE A 27 28.25 20.89 -19.14
N ILE A 28 29.13 20.67 -18.15
CA ILE A 28 28.91 19.68 -17.08
C ILE A 28 27.67 20.04 -16.25
N ASP A 29 27.46 21.31 -15.94
CA ASP A 29 26.29 21.77 -15.16
C ASP A 29 24.99 21.46 -15.90
N VAL A 30 24.90 21.79 -17.18
CA VAL A 30 23.72 21.45 -17.99
C VAL A 30 23.48 19.94 -18.06
N MET A 31 24.54 19.15 -18.24
CA MET A 31 24.44 17.69 -18.30
C MET A 31 23.98 17.12 -16.97
N LEU A 32 24.44 17.63 -15.85
CA LEU A 32 24.07 17.20 -14.52
C LEU A 32 22.58 17.52 -14.20
N VAL A 33 22.17 18.73 -14.56
CA VAL A 33 20.75 19.13 -14.40
C VAL A 33 19.83 18.26 -15.24
N LEU A 34 20.19 18.01 -16.50
CA LEU A 34 19.41 17.12 -17.37
C LEU A 34 19.38 15.70 -16.83
N LEU A 35 20.49 15.18 -16.29
CA LEU A 35 20.53 13.86 -15.67
C LEU A 35 19.55 13.75 -14.50
N ILE A 36 19.51 14.76 -13.62
CA ILE A 36 18.58 14.78 -12.48
C ILE A 36 17.14 14.87 -12.97
N ILE A 37 16.85 15.71 -13.96
CA ILE A 37 15.50 15.83 -14.53
C ILE A 37 15.05 14.49 -15.11
N PHE A 38 15.90 13.82 -15.89
CA PHE A 38 15.60 12.51 -16.44
C PHE A 38 15.42 11.44 -15.35
N MET A 39 16.21 11.50 -14.27
CA MET A 39 16.08 10.58 -13.16
C MET A 39 14.75 10.72 -12.42
N ILE A 40 14.25 11.96 -12.27
CA ILE A 40 12.95 12.23 -11.61
C ILE A 40 11.79 11.99 -12.57
N ALA A 41 11.97 12.34 -13.86
CA ALA A 41 10.92 12.20 -14.86
C ALA A 41 10.84 10.80 -15.48
N ALA A 42 11.87 9.95 -15.26
CA ALA A 42 11.82 8.57 -15.73
C ALA A 42 10.66 7.85 -15.00
N PRO A 43 9.55 7.55 -15.69
CA PRO A 43 8.51 6.76 -15.08
C PRO A 43 9.16 5.43 -14.68
N ILE A 44 8.97 5.02 -13.44
CA ILE A 44 9.22 3.64 -13.05
C ILE A 44 8.23 2.84 -13.89
N SER A 45 8.64 2.40 -15.04
CA SER A 45 7.89 1.48 -15.84
C SER A 45 7.74 0.24 -14.98
N SER A 46 6.57 0.11 -14.33
CA SER A 46 6.12 -1.21 -13.91
C SER A 46 6.14 -2.02 -15.20
N VAL A 47 7.11 -2.92 -15.29
CA VAL A 47 7.12 -3.91 -16.35
C VAL A 47 5.87 -4.74 -16.09
N ASP A 48 4.77 -4.35 -16.74
CA ASP A 48 3.61 -5.22 -16.89
C ASP A 48 4.14 -6.42 -17.69
N ILE A 49 4.54 -7.45 -16.95
CA ILE A 49 4.80 -8.74 -17.55
C ILE A 49 3.42 -9.18 -18.02
N GLU A 50 3.20 -9.09 -19.32
CA GLU A 50 2.03 -9.63 -20.00
C GLU A 50 2.04 -11.14 -19.76
N VAL A 51 1.51 -11.54 -18.61
CA VAL A 51 1.31 -12.94 -18.27
C VAL A 51 0.08 -13.37 -19.03
N ASP A 52 0.29 -14.12 -20.09
CA ASP A 52 -0.78 -14.79 -20.81
C ASP A 52 -1.45 -15.77 -19.84
N MET A 53 -2.46 -15.27 -19.13
CA MET A 53 -3.18 -16.08 -18.15
C MET A 53 -3.99 -17.11 -18.93
N PRO A 54 -3.76 -18.40 -18.70
CA PRO A 54 -4.59 -19.42 -19.31
C PRO A 54 -6.04 -19.13 -18.97
N THR A 55 -6.90 -19.06 -20.00
CA THR A 55 -8.34 -18.90 -19.83
C THR A 55 -8.87 -20.08 -19.03
N SER A 56 -8.91 -19.90 -17.72
CA SER A 56 -9.50 -20.88 -16.82
C SER A 56 -11.01 -20.90 -17.07
N ARG A 57 -11.55 -22.04 -17.51
CA ARG A 57 -12.99 -22.31 -17.51
C ARG A 57 -13.51 -22.60 -16.10
N ILE A 58 -12.89 -22.04 -15.08
CA ILE A 58 -13.41 -22.11 -13.73
C ILE A 58 -14.67 -21.26 -13.72
N GLN A 59 -15.78 -21.89 -13.41
CA GLN A 59 -17.00 -21.16 -13.06
C GLN A 59 -16.63 -20.10 -12.03
N PRO A 60 -17.13 -18.86 -12.17
CA PRO A 60 -16.78 -17.81 -11.22
C PRO A 60 -17.07 -18.33 -9.82
N SER A 61 -16.00 -18.60 -9.08
CA SER A 61 -16.09 -18.96 -7.67
C SER A 61 -16.90 -17.86 -7.01
N LYS A 62 -17.93 -18.23 -6.25
CA LYS A 62 -18.68 -17.28 -5.45
C LYS A 62 -17.64 -16.44 -4.71
N ARG A 63 -17.71 -15.11 -4.87
CA ARG A 63 -16.78 -14.22 -4.16
C ARG A 63 -16.74 -14.67 -2.70
N PRO A 64 -15.56 -14.85 -2.10
CA PRO A 64 -15.50 -15.21 -0.70
C PRO A 64 -16.32 -14.16 0.08
N PRO A 65 -17.14 -14.59 1.02
CA PRO A 65 -17.98 -13.67 1.80
C PRO A 65 -17.06 -12.63 2.46
N ARG A 66 -17.52 -11.38 2.49
CA ARG A 66 -16.77 -10.32 3.18
C ARG A 66 -16.68 -10.68 4.65
N PRO A 67 -15.48 -10.74 5.23
CA PRO A 67 -15.34 -11.10 6.63
C PRO A 67 -16.04 -10.07 7.52
N THR A 68 -16.79 -10.53 8.51
CA THR A 68 -17.38 -9.67 9.54
C THR A 68 -16.38 -9.51 10.68
N TRP A 69 -16.08 -8.27 11.02
CA TRP A 69 -15.12 -7.91 12.05
C TRP A 69 -15.81 -7.39 13.30
N ILE A 70 -15.34 -7.84 14.46
CA ILE A 70 -15.71 -7.30 15.75
C ILE A 70 -14.45 -6.70 16.37
N SER A 71 -14.51 -5.41 16.71
CA SER A 71 -13.39 -4.71 17.34
C SER A 71 -13.74 -4.41 18.79
N LEU A 72 -12.79 -4.68 19.67
CA LEU A 72 -12.90 -4.43 21.10
C LEU A 72 -11.87 -3.39 21.48
N THR A 73 -12.32 -2.26 22.02
CA THR A 73 -11.47 -1.18 22.48
C THR A 73 -11.86 -0.77 23.89
N GLU A 74 -10.93 -0.16 24.60
CA GLU A 74 -11.20 0.46 25.89
C GLU A 74 -11.54 1.93 25.67
N GLY A 75 -12.82 2.26 25.81
CA GLY A 75 -13.31 3.62 25.71
C GLY A 75 -13.39 4.33 27.07
N ALA A 76 -13.78 5.59 27.07
CA ALA A 76 -13.90 6.42 28.26
C ALA A 76 -14.89 5.87 29.31
N SER A 77 -15.87 5.09 28.89
CA SER A 77 -16.92 4.51 29.74
C SER A 77 -16.73 3.01 29.99
N GLY A 78 -15.60 2.42 29.57
CA GLY A 78 -15.29 1.00 29.70
C GLY A 78 -15.18 0.31 28.33
N LEU A 79 -15.56 -0.97 28.28
CA LEU A 79 -15.49 -1.77 27.06
C LEU A 79 -16.43 -1.24 25.97
N GLU A 80 -15.85 -0.85 24.84
CA GLU A 80 -16.58 -0.55 23.62
C GLU A 80 -16.45 -1.69 22.61
N VAL A 81 -17.58 -2.12 22.09
CA VAL A 81 -17.67 -3.21 21.11
C VAL A 81 -18.19 -2.66 19.80
N TYR A 82 -17.44 -2.88 18.75
CA TYR A 82 -17.84 -2.47 17.40
C TYR A 82 -18.10 -3.70 16.54
N VAL A 83 -19.23 -3.72 15.85
CA VAL A 83 -19.50 -4.67 14.77
C VAL A 83 -19.30 -3.92 13.45
N MET A 84 -18.27 -4.28 12.71
CA MET A 84 -17.79 -3.51 11.57
C MET A 84 -17.40 -2.08 11.98
N ASN A 85 -18.26 -1.11 11.79
CA ASN A 85 -18.06 0.30 12.16
C ASN A 85 -19.05 0.84 13.18
N ASP A 86 -20.03 0.02 13.58
CA ASP A 86 -21.11 0.46 14.46
C ASP A 86 -20.84 0.03 15.90
N ILE A 87 -21.01 0.96 16.84
CA ILE A 87 -20.93 0.67 18.28
C ILE A 87 -22.16 -0.12 18.68
N VAL A 88 -21.96 -1.24 19.37
CA VAL A 88 -23.01 -2.14 19.78
C VAL A 88 -22.88 -2.52 21.25
N GLU A 89 -23.97 -2.49 21.97
CA GLU A 89 -24.00 -3.03 23.32
C GLU A 89 -23.77 -4.55 23.33
N ILE A 90 -23.00 -5.03 24.31
CA ILE A 90 -22.64 -6.45 24.43
C ILE A 90 -23.86 -7.39 24.47
N ASN A 91 -24.98 -6.90 25.00
CA ASN A 91 -26.22 -7.70 25.06
C ASN A 91 -26.87 -7.89 23.69
N ARG A 92 -26.67 -6.97 22.78
CA ARG A 92 -27.20 -7.00 21.41
C ARG A 92 -26.18 -7.48 20.37
N LEU A 93 -24.98 -7.82 20.83
CA LEU A 93 -23.87 -8.17 19.95
C LEU A 93 -24.22 -9.31 18.98
N GLY A 94 -24.82 -10.39 19.46
CA GLY A 94 -25.18 -11.52 18.63
C GLY A 94 -26.17 -11.15 17.51
N GLU A 95 -27.16 -10.30 17.82
CA GLU A 95 -28.13 -9.81 16.84
C GLU A 95 -27.49 -8.88 15.81
N ALA A 96 -26.73 -7.91 16.28
CA ALA A 96 -26.05 -6.98 15.42
C ALA A 96 -25.04 -7.69 14.48
N THR A 97 -24.34 -8.70 14.98
CA THR A 97 -23.45 -9.53 14.16
C THR A 97 -24.23 -10.31 13.11
N TYR A 98 -25.37 -10.89 13.48
CA TYR A 98 -26.23 -11.61 12.55
C TYR A 98 -26.73 -10.71 11.41
N GLU A 99 -27.24 -9.53 11.73
CA GLU A 99 -27.69 -8.55 10.72
C GLU A 99 -26.52 -8.05 9.85
N SER A 100 -25.34 -7.86 10.44
CA SER A 100 -24.14 -7.46 9.70
C SER A 100 -23.73 -8.53 8.70
N VAL A 101 -23.72 -9.81 9.08
CA VAL A 101 -23.42 -10.93 8.17
C VAL A 101 -24.43 -10.98 7.03
N LYS A 102 -25.71 -10.84 7.35
CA LYS A 102 -26.81 -10.85 6.37
C LYS A 102 -26.66 -9.72 5.35
N THR A 103 -26.29 -8.52 5.81
CA THR A 103 -26.07 -7.35 4.95
C THR A 103 -24.83 -7.52 4.09
N ASN A 104 -23.73 -8.06 4.66
CA ASN A 104 -22.47 -8.25 3.97
C ASN A 104 -22.51 -9.37 2.93
N THR A 105 -23.40 -10.34 3.12
CA THR A 105 -23.50 -11.51 2.26
C THR A 105 -24.94 -11.78 1.86
N PRO A 106 -25.55 -10.96 0.98
CA PRO A 106 -26.95 -11.10 0.58
C PRO A 106 -27.30 -12.47 -0.02
N GLN A 107 -26.29 -13.19 -0.53
CA GLN A 107 -26.46 -14.51 -1.15
C GLN A 107 -26.93 -15.59 -0.18
N ILE A 108 -26.59 -15.45 1.11
CA ILE A 108 -26.94 -16.39 2.17
C ILE A 108 -27.99 -15.82 3.14
N ALA A 109 -28.52 -14.62 2.84
CA ALA A 109 -29.43 -13.89 3.73
C ALA A 109 -30.71 -14.66 4.11
N ASN A 110 -31.08 -15.68 3.34
CA ASN A 110 -32.25 -16.51 3.54
C ASN A 110 -31.96 -17.85 4.24
N ASP A 111 -30.68 -18.15 4.46
CA ASP A 111 -30.26 -19.39 5.12
C ASP A 111 -29.63 -19.09 6.47
N ASP A 112 -30.38 -19.33 7.55
CA ASP A 112 -29.96 -19.10 8.93
C ASP A 112 -28.74 -19.96 9.31
N PHE A 113 -28.63 -21.16 8.77
CA PHE A 113 -27.51 -22.03 9.02
C PHE A 113 -26.24 -21.50 8.35
N GLU A 114 -26.31 -21.11 7.09
CA GLU A 114 -25.16 -20.54 6.37
C GLU A 114 -24.70 -19.21 7.00
N ILE A 115 -25.61 -18.38 7.53
CA ILE A 115 -25.27 -17.15 8.24
C ILE A 115 -24.45 -17.46 9.50
N LYS A 116 -24.90 -18.43 10.31
CA LYS A 116 -24.22 -18.83 11.55
C LYS A 116 -22.90 -19.57 11.30
N ASP A 117 -22.78 -20.21 10.14
CA ASP A 117 -21.56 -20.91 9.71
C ASP A 117 -20.46 -19.96 9.18
N GLN A 118 -20.76 -18.67 9.03
CA GLN A 118 -19.79 -17.67 8.62
C GLN A 118 -18.71 -17.45 9.68
N ARG A 119 -17.50 -17.16 9.20
CA ARG A 119 -16.36 -16.87 10.09
C ARG A 119 -16.42 -15.42 10.56
N ILE A 120 -16.42 -15.24 11.87
CA ILE A 120 -16.35 -13.94 12.54
C ILE A 120 -14.93 -13.71 13.03
N TYR A 121 -14.37 -12.53 12.78
CA TYR A 121 -13.05 -12.17 13.23
C TYR A 121 -13.14 -11.17 14.37
N ILE A 122 -12.45 -11.46 15.46
CA ILE A 122 -12.33 -10.58 16.62
C ILE A 122 -10.93 -10.01 16.64
N ARG A 123 -10.84 -8.69 16.77
CA ARG A 123 -9.62 -7.97 17.11
C ARG A 123 -9.85 -7.21 18.40
N ALA A 124 -8.90 -7.29 19.30
CA ALA A 124 -8.96 -6.62 20.59
C ALA A 124 -7.71 -5.77 20.79
N ASP A 125 -7.87 -4.64 21.44
CA ASP A 125 -6.73 -3.80 21.82
C ASP A 125 -5.84 -4.55 22.83
N SER A 126 -4.53 -4.38 22.73
CA SER A 126 -3.53 -5.11 23.54
C SER A 126 -3.64 -4.85 25.04
N GLY A 127 -4.21 -3.71 25.44
CA GLY A 127 -4.45 -3.36 26.83
C GLY A 127 -5.71 -3.98 27.45
N LEU A 128 -6.59 -4.57 26.59
CA LEU A 128 -7.87 -5.04 27.05
C LEU A 128 -7.75 -6.34 27.85
N GLU A 129 -8.46 -6.42 28.98
CA GLU A 129 -8.46 -7.63 29.79
C GLU A 129 -9.11 -8.81 29.03
N TYR A 130 -8.46 -9.97 29.06
CA TYR A 130 -8.92 -11.19 28.38
C TYR A 130 -10.36 -11.59 28.72
N ARG A 131 -10.83 -11.29 29.94
CA ARG A 131 -12.22 -11.56 30.34
C ARG A 131 -13.26 -10.91 29.41
N HIS A 132 -12.93 -9.74 28.84
CA HIS A 132 -13.84 -9.05 27.91
C HIS A 132 -13.92 -9.78 26.58
N VAL A 133 -12.79 -10.29 26.10
CA VAL A 133 -12.74 -11.11 24.88
C VAL A 133 -13.56 -12.38 25.05
N VAL A 134 -13.41 -13.07 26.17
CA VAL A 134 -14.18 -14.29 26.47
C VAL A 134 -15.68 -14.00 26.55
N ARG A 135 -16.06 -12.88 27.17
CA ARG A 135 -17.48 -12.47 27.27
C ARG A 135 -18.10 -12.25 25.89
N VAL A 136 -17.37 -11.57 24.99
CA VAL A 136 -17.82 -11.34 23.61
C VAL A 136 -17.95 -12.67 22.86
N MET A 137 -16.94 -13.53 22.99
CA MET A 137 -16.95 -14.85 22.35
C MET A 137 -18.16 -15.70 22.80
N ASN A 138 -18.44 -15.73 24.10
CA ASN A 138 -19.59 -16.46 24.63
C ASN A 138 -20.91 -15.91 24.06
N ARG A 139 -21.05 -14.57 23.95
CA ARG A 139 -22.24 -13.97 23.36
C ARG A 139 -22.46 -14.35 21.88
N LEU A 140 -21.38 -14.48 21.13
CA LEU A 140 -21.46 -14.93 19.75
C LEU A 140 -21.82 -16.42 19.65
N GLN A 141 -21.24 -17.24 20.53
CA GLN A 141 -21.55 -18.67 20.61
C GLN A 141 -23.01 -18.92 21.04
N ASP A 142 -23.52 -18.14 22.00
CA ASP A 142 -24.91 -18.19 22.42
C ASP A 142 -25.90 -17.92 21.26
N LYS A 143 -25.49 -17.08 20.28
CA LYS A 143 -26.28 -16.82 19.07
C LYS A 143 -26.11 -17.91 18.01
N GLY A 144 -25.11 -18.78 18.16
CA GLY A 144 -24.86 -19.92 17.28
C GLY A 144 -23.68 -19.74 16.33
N PHE A 145 -22.88 -18.68 16.46
CA PHE A 145 -21.64 -18.55 15.70
C PHE A 145 -20.57 -19.44 16.30
N THR A 146 -20.08 -20.41 15.51
CA THR A 146 -19.08 -21.38 15.96
C THR A 146 -17.68 -21.11 15.39
N LYS A 147 -17.59 -20.40 14.25
CA LYS A 147 -16.34 -20.12 13.56
C LYS A 147 -15.82 -18.73 13.94
N ILE A 148 -15.17 -18.63 15.09
CA ILE A 148 -14.60 -17.37 15.60
C ILE A 148 -13.09 -17.42 15.46
N GLY A 149 -12.51 -16.45 14.78
CA GLY A 149 -11.07 -16.25 14.62
C GLY A 149 -10.59 -15.02 15.36
N PHE A 150 -9.38 -15.10 15.94
CA PHE A 150 -8.73 -13.94 16.53
C PHE A 150 -7.66 -13.40 15.57
N VAL A 151 -7.59 -12.10 15.46
CA VAL A 151 -6.54 -11.42 14.72
C VAL A 151 -5.76 -10.58 15.69
N ALA A 152 -4.49 -10.95 15.88
CA ALA A 152 -3.53 -10.15 16.62
C ALA A 152 -2.79 -9.26 15.64
N GLU A 153 -2.74 -7.97 15.93
CA GLU A 153 -1.93 -7.03 15.19
C GLU A 153 -0.54 -6.98 15.82
N ASP A 154 0.47 -7.37 15.03
CA ASP A 154 1.86 -7.25 15.47
C ASP A 154 2.27 -5.77 15.35
N ARG A 155 2.38 -5.07 16.47
CA ARG A 155 2.99 -3.74 16.52
C ARG A 155 4.48 -3.89 16.22
N ARG A 156 4.86 -3.81 14.96
CA ARG A 156 6.24 -3.52 14.62
C ARG A 156 6.52 -2.07 15.04
N SER A 157 7.28 -1.96 16.14
CA SER A 157 7.92 -0.71 16.58
C SER A 157 8.87 -0.18 15.52
#